data_bd9b671722d4ba5e2daf7512befe1cf6
#
_entry.id   bd9b671722d4ba5e2daf7512befe1cf6
#
_cell.length_a   1.000
_cell.length_b   1.000
_cell.length_c   1.000
_cell.angle_alpha   90.00
_cell.angle_beta   90.00
_cell.angle_gamma   90.00
#
_symmetry.space_group_name_H-M   'P 1'
#
loop_
_entity.id
_entity.type
_entity.pdbx_description
1 polymer ?
#
loop_
_entity_poly.entity_id
_entity_poly.type
_entity_poly.pdbx_seq_one_letter_code
_entity_poly.pdbx_strand_id
1 'polypeptide(L)'
;VVQSEVIRRAVAQVAGSKKDITKKHVESVKNLYFSQVGRRVELPYQVVAERNYRGIFLRKETGKKTAEQDFFLEIPKEKLQQVFTGEPLELKVPGGSVVFRGWNEDGEIGEIDKKSYTKWLNYDKIKCGLQIRTRAAGDYLTVDDAGHTKKLKEYLINEKVPREMRDIMLLLTEDSHVVWAVGQRISADYKINANTEKILEVHFFGGNYHESQEY
;
A
#
# COMPACT_ATOMS: atom_id res chain seq x y z
N VAL A 1 33.02 -16.98 -0.86
CA VAL A 1 33.65 -15.79 -1.44
C VAL A 1 32.66 -14.99 -2.26
N VAL A 2 31.94 -15.60 -3.22
CA VAL A 2 30.98 -14.90 -4.13
C VAL A 2 29.88 -14.13 -3.39
N GLN A 3 29.22 -14.73 -2.41
CA GLN A 3 28.15 -14.08 -1.64
C GLN A 3 28.59 -12.79 -0.93
N SER A 4 29.79 -12.80 -0.33
CA SER A 4 30.32 -11.63 0.37
C SER A 4 30.62 -10.48 -0.58
N GLU A 5 31.07 -10.76 -1.79
CA GLU A 5 31.35 -9.76 -2.81
C GLU A 5 30.03 -9.16 -3.35
N VAL A 6 29.00 -9.98 -3.59
CA VAL A 6 27.67 -9.51 -4.00
C VAL A 6 27.07 -8.58 -2.94
N ILE A 7 27.10 -8.97 -1.66
CA ILE A 7 26.60 -8.14 -0.56
C ILE A 7 27.39 -6.82 -0.49
N ARG A 8 28.71 -6.87 -0.59
CA ARG A 8 29.55 -5.66 -0.57
C ARG A 8 29.19 -4.70 -1.69
N ARG A 9 29.00 -5.20 -2.92
CA ARG A 9 28.60 -4.39 -4.08
C ARG A 9 27.22 -3.79 -3.89
N ALA A 10 26.25 -4.57 -3.42
CA ALA A 10 24.89 -4.09 -3.17
C ALA A 10 24.87 -2.97 -2.11
N VAL A 11 25.57 -3.16 -0.99
CA VAL A 11 25.71 -2.13 0.06
C VAL A 11 26.41 -0.89 -0.50
N ALA A 12 27.49 -1.04 -1.27
CA ALA A 12 28.23 0.07 -1.88
C ALA A 12 27.38 0.86 -2.88
N GLN A 13 26.53 0.19 -3.63
CA GLN A 13 25.62 0.83 -4.58
C GLN A 13 24.61 1.72 -3.86
N VAL A 14 24.00 1.25 -2.76
CA VAL A 14 23.04 2.04 -1.96
C VAL A 14 23.77 3.15 -1.20
N ALA A 15 24.97 2.89 -0.67
CA ALA A 15 25.79 3.86 0.04
C ALA A 15 26.31 5.00 -0.86
N GLY A 16 26.47 4.73 -2.16
CA GLY A 16 27.19 5.60 -3.10
C GLY A 16 28.70 5.57 -2.94
N SER A 17 29.26 4.69 -2.09
CA SER A 17 30.69 4.56 -1.81
C SER A 17 31.06 3.14 -1.37
N LYS A 18 32.26 2.68 -1.74
CA LYS A 18 32.83 1.43 -1.24
C LYS A 18 33.68 1.62 0.02
N LYS A 19 34.04 2.86 0.32
CA LYS A 19 34.86 3.20 1.48
C LYS A 19 34.12 2.82 2.77
N ASP A 20 34.84 2.43 3.80
CA ASP A 20 34.31 2.08 5.13
C ASP A 20 33.37 0.85 5.19
N ILE A 21 33.09 0.18 4.08
CA ILE A 21 32.34 -1.09 4.08
C ILE A 21 33.30 -2.24 4.41
N THR A 22 33.37 -2.57 5.69
CA THR A 22 34.28 -3.59 6.23
C THR A 22 33.73 -5.01 6.05
N LYS A 23 34.61 -6.02 6.26
CA LYS A 23 34.21 -7.44 6.31
C LYS A 23 33.10 -7.67 7.37
N LYS A 24 33.21 -6.99 8.52
CA LYS A 24 32.21 -7.08 9.61
C LYS A 24 30.83 -6.65 9.16
N HIS A 25 30.72 -5.57 8.40
CA HIS A 25 29.43 -5.11 7.85
C HIS A 25 28.83 -6.14 6.89
N VAL A 26 29.63 -6.73 6.01
CA VAL A 26 29.18 -7.78 5.08
C VAL A 26 28.71 -9.03 5.81
N GLU A 27 29.40 -9.44 6.87
CA GLU A 27 28.99 -10.58 7.70
C GLU A 27 27.71 -10.31 8.49
N SER A 28 27.56 -9.09 9.02
CA SER A 28 26.32 -8.68 9.70
C SER A 28 25.11 -8.76 8.76
N VAL A 29 25.25 -8.31 7.52
CA VAL A 29 24.19 -8.43 6.50
C VAL A 29 23.94 -9.90 6.14
N LYS A 30 24.99 -10.72 6.00
CA LYS A 30 24.84 -12.15 5.73
C LYS A 30 24.09 -12.87 6.84
N ASN A 31 24.42 -12.58 8.11
CA ASN A 31 23.78 -13.19 9.27
C ASN A 31 22.32 -12.74 9.43
N LEU A 32 21.98 -11.55 8.91
CA LEU A 32 20.62 -11.04 8.90
C LEU A 32 19.67 -11.96 8.13
N TYR A 33 20.14 -12.69 7.12
CA TYR A 33 19.33 -13.65 6.37
C TYR A 33 18.71 -14.75 7.24
N PHE A 34 19.43 -15.18 8.29
CA PHE A 34 18.97 -16.19 9.25
C PHE A 34 18.24 -15.60 10.46
N SER A 35 18.09 -14.29 10.50
CA SER A 35 17.43 -13.59 11.59
C SER A 35 15.91 -13.53 11.37
N GLN A 36 15.16 -13.17 12.43
CA GLN A 36 13.72 -12.92 12.34
C GLN A 36 13.41 -11.77 11.37
N VAL A 37 12.27 -11.85 10.69
CA VAL A 37 11.75 -10.79 9.82
C VAL A 37 11.58 -9.50 10.62
N GLY A 38 12.01 -8.37 10.04
CA GLY A 38 12.00 -7.07 10.69
C GLY A 38 13.27 -6.72 11.46
N ARG A 39 14.24 -7.67 11.57
CA ARG A 39 15.54 -7.35 12.16
C ARG A 39 16.36 -6.47 11.23
N ARG A 40 17.06 -5.49 11.82
CA ARG A 40 17.84 -4.46 11.11
C ARG A 40 19.29 -4.48 11.51
N VAL A 41 20.14 -4.04 10.58
CA VAL A 41 21.56 -3.76 10.78
C VAL A 41 21.87 -2.42 10.14
N GLU A 42 22.41 -1.51 10.96
CA GLU A 42 22.91 -0.21 10.51
C GLU A 42 24.31 -0.36 9.89
N LEU A 43 24.50 0.31 8.77
CA LEU A 43 25.71 0.27 7.97
C LEU A 43 26.22 1.69 7.73
N PRO A 44 27.49 1.89 7.31
CA PRO A 44 28.01 3.20 6.96
C PRO A 44 27.14 3.93 5.94
N TYR A 45 27.25 5.27 5.92
CA TYR A 45 26.54 6.16 5.00
C TYR A 45 25.00 6.13 5.16
N GLN A 46 24.52 5.89 6.38
CA GLN A 46 23.09 5.82 6.70
C GLN A 46 22.36 4.71 5.92
N VAL A 47 23.08 3.67 5.51
CA VAL A 47 22.45 2.49 4.90
C VAL A 47 21.94 1.57 6.00
N VAL A 48 20.72 1.10 5.85
CA VAL A 48 20.11 0.09 6.71
C VAL A 48 19.83 -1.17 5.89
N ALA A 49 20.28 -2.31 6.40
CA ALA A 49 19.88 -3.62 5.92
C ALA A 49 18.76 -4.16 6.80
N GLU A 50 17.66 -4.60 6.22
CA GLU A 50 16.52 -5.16 6.95
C GLU A 50 16.11 -6.51 6.38
N ARG A 51 15.83 -7.48 7.27
CA ARG A 51 15.31 -8.80 6.90
C ARG A 51 13.80 -8.70 6.65
N ASN A 52 13.36 -8.96 5.44
CA ASN A 52 11.94 -9.07 5.10
C ASN A 52 11.58 -10.50 4.68
N TYR A 53 10.33 -10.77 4.34
CA TYR A 53 9.85 -12.10 3.96
C TYR A 53 10.50 -12.65 2.69
N ARG A 54 10.96 -11.78 1.77
CA ARG A 54 11.56 -12.16 0.48
C ARG A 54 13.09 -12.22 0.51
N GLY A 55 13.73 -11.62 1.53
CA GLY A 55 15.21 -11.56 1.59
C GLY A 55 15.73 -10.47 2.49
N ILE A 56 16.80 -9.82 2.07
CA ILE A 56 17.38 -8.66 2.75
C ILE A 56 17.16 -7.44 1.87
N PHE A 57 16.55 -6.42 2.43
CA PHE A 57 16.32 -5.13 1.80
C PHE A 57 17.38 -4.13 2.26
N LEU A 58 17.97 -3.41 1.32
CA LEU A 58 18.96 -2.36 1.58
C LEU A 58 18.36 -1.02 1.21
N ARG A 59 18.42 -0.04 2.10
CA ARG A 59 17.96 1.32 1.84
C ARG A 59 18.87 2.34 2.52
N LYS A 60 18.91 3.56 1.98
CA LYS A 60 19.53 4.70 2.65
C LYS A 60 18.50 5.33 3.58
N GLU A 61 18.81 5.45 4.86
CA GLU A 61 17.99 6.16 5.82
C GLU A 61 18.31 7.65 5.70
N THR A 62 17.61 8.34 4.82
CA THR A 62 17.62 9.80 4.83
C THR A 62 16.85 10.23 6.08
N GLY A 63 17.55 10.85 7.03
CA GLY A 63 17.06 11.13 8.39
C GLY A 63 15.87 12.11 8.52
N LYS A 64 15.03 12.19 7.50
CA LYS A 64 13.70 12.77 7.57
C LYS A 64 12.70 11.63 7.44
N LYS A 65 11.88 11.39 8.46
CA LYS A 65 10.55 10.84 8.23
C LYS A 65 9.99 11.66 7.06
N THR A 66 9.91 11.06 5.89
CA THR A 66 9.35 11.73 4.72
C THR A 66 7.93 12.13 5.09
N ALA A 67 7.51 13.31 4.66
CA ALA A 67 6.13 13.82 4.84
C ALA A 67 5.05 12.86 4.27
N GLU A 68 5.46 11.78 3.61
CA GLU A 68 4.63 10.67 3.13
C GLU A 68 4.12 9.74 4.25
N GLN A 69 4.68 9.83 5.49
CA GLN A 69 4.27 8.94 6.58
C GLN A 69 2.95 9.35 7.26
N ASP A 70 2.48 10.60 7.07
CA ASP A 70 1.25 11.12 7.68
C ASP A 70 0.38 11.81 6.61
N PHE A 71 0.21 11.17 5.45
CA PHE A 71 -0.66 11.70 4.41
C PHE A 71 -2.13 11.55 4.82
N PHE A 72 -2.91 12.62 4.62
CA PHE A 72 -4.35 12.66 4.86
C PHE A 72 -5.04 13.55 3.83
N LEU A 73 -6.05 13.01 3.18
CA LEU A 73 -6.91 13.71 2.22
C LEU A 73 -8.35 13.27 2.46
N GLU A 74 -9.23 14.21 2.78
CA GLU A 74 -10.65 13.97 2.94
C GLU A 74 -11.41 14.22 1.64
N ILE A 75 -12.37 13.36 1.34
CA ILE A 75 -13.23 13.43 0.16
C ILE A 75 -14.67 13.40 0.65
N PRO A 76 -15.33 14.57 0.80
CA PRO A 76 -16.70 14.66 1.23
C PRO A 76 -17.65 13.86 0.34
N LYS A 77 -18.72 13.34 0.91
CA LYS A 77 -19.70 12.52 0.18
C LYS A 77 -20.31 13.26 -1.01
N GLU A 78 -20.56 14.55 -0.86
CA GLU A 78 -21.12 15.42 -1.91
C GLU A 78 -20.18 15.45 -3.14
N LYS A 79 -18.86 15.47 -2.91
CA LYS A 79 -17.88 15.45 -3.97
C LYS A 79 -17.81 14.09 -4.68
N LEU A 80 -17.98 13.00 -3.95
CA LEU A 80 -18.08 11.66 -4.52
C LEU A 80 -19.39 11.46 -5.30
N GLN A 81 -20.49 12.10 -4.89
CA GLN A 81 -21.76 12.03 -5.62
C GLN A 81 -21.66 12.64 -7.02
N GLN A 82 -20.84 13.67 -7.20
CA GLN A 82 -20.69 14.35 -8.49
C GLN A 82 -20.11 13.44 -9.58
N VAL A 83 -19.35 12.39 -9.23
CA VAL A 83 -18.78 11.46 -10.23
C VAL A 83 -19.83 10.59 -10.93
N PHE A 84 -21.07 10.54 -10.42
CA PHE A 84 -22.18 9.81 -11.04
C PHE A 84 -22.96 10.62 -12.07
N THR A 85 -22.74 11.93 -12.10
CA THR A 85 -23.48 12.86 -13.00
C THR A 85 -22.55 13.77 -13.79
N GLY A 86 -21.23 13.70 -13.58
CA GLY A 86 -20.26 14.63 -14.13
C GLY A 86 -18.96 13.98 -14.54
N GLU A 87 -17.90 14.76 -14.47
CA GLU A 87 -16.54 14.37 -14.79
C GLU A 87 -15.94 13.47 -13.70
N PRO A 88 -15.01 12.56 -14.06
CA PRO A 88 -14.24 11.82 -13.07
C PRO A 88 -13.49 12.75 -12.11
N LEU A 89 -13.42 12.39 -10.84
CA LEU A 89 -12.67 13.13 -9.83
C LEU A 89 -11.23 12.62 -9.80
N GLU A 90 -10.26 13.44 -10.22
CA GLU A 90 -8.84 13.14 -10.08
C GLU A 90 -8.23 13.92 -8.91
N LEU A 91 -7.46 13.22 -8.06
CA LEU A 91 -6.77 13.80 -6.91
C LEU A 91 -5.31 13.35 -6.90
N LYS A 92 -4.41 14.24 -6.49
CA LYS A 92 -2.98 13.93 -6.31
C LYS A 92 -2.76 13.26 -4.95
N VAL A 93 -1.98 12.19 -4.97
CA VAL A 93 -1.60 11.42 -3.79
C VAL A 93 -0.09 11.14 -3.81
N PRO A 94 0.54 10.79 -2.68
CA PRO A 94 1.93 10.36 -2.66
C PRO A 94 2.18 9.23 -3.66
N GLY A 95 3.16 9.41 -4.52
CA GLY A 95 3.54 8.42 -5.53
C GLY A 95 2.64 8.35 -6.76
N GLY A 96 1.69 9.28 -6.97
CA GLY A 96 0.85 9.28 -8.18
C GLY A 96 -0.43 10.08 -8.06
N SER A 97 -1.50 9.56 -8.65
CA SER A 97 -2.85 10.12 -8.64
C SER A 97 -3.88 9.02 -8.39
N VAL A 98 -5.06 9.42 -7.98
CA VAL A 98 -6.24 8.55 -7.90
C VAL A 98 -7.38 9.17 -8.68
N VAL A 99 -8.10 8.36 -9.43
CA VAL A 99 -9.32 8.74 -10.16
C VAL A 99 -10.50 7.96 -9.63
N PHE A 100 -11.60 8.69 -9.41
CA PHE A 100 -12.90 8.13 -9.05
C PHE A 100 -13.87 8.31 -10.22
N ARG A 101 -14.58 7.23 -10.59
CA ARG A 101 -15.66 7.25 -11.60
C ARG A 101 -16.88 6.58 -11.01
N GLY A 102 -18.05 7.15 -11.29
CA GLY A 102 -19.33 6.60 -10.88
C GLY A 102 -20.00 5.83 -12.03
N TRP A 103 -20.61 4.70 -11.70
CA TRP A 103 -21.40 3.89 -12.61
C TRP A 103 -22.76 3.61 -11.96
N ASN A 104 -23.86 3.83 -12.70
CA ASN A 104 -25.20 3.47 -12.28
C ASN A 104 -25.59 2.09 -12.86
N GLU A 105 -26.61 1.46 -12.32
CA GLU A 105 -27.09 0.12 -12.70
C GLU A 105 -27.34 -0.05 -14.21
N ASP A 106 -27.73 1.02 -14.92
CA ASP A 106 -28.00 1.02 -16.36
C ASP A 106 -26.72 1.02 -17.22
N GLY A 107 -25.55 1.14 -16.62
CA GLY A 107 -24.25 1.13 -17.33
C GLY A 107 -23.79 -0.30 -17.59
N GLU A 108 -23.49 -0.64 -18.84
CA GLU A 108 -22.78 -1.89 -19.15
C GLU A 108 -21.39 -1.87 -18.49
N ILE A 109 -21.33 -2.44 -17.29
CA ILE A 109 -20.04 -2.74 -16.65
C ILE A 109 -19.55 -4.00 -17.34
N GLY A 110 -18.55 -3.85 -18.19
CA GLY A 110 -17.87 -4.99 -18.80
C GLY A 110 -17.27 -5.92 -17.72
N GLU A 111 -16.64 -6.99 -18.13
CA GLU A 111 -16.00 -7.92 -17.21
C GLU A 111 -15.05 -7.18 -16.25
N ILE A 112 -15.32 -7.31 -14.93
CA ILE A 112 -14.54 -6.63 -13.90
C ILE A 112 -13.21 -7.37 -13.73
N ASP A 113 -12.17 -6.84 -14.32
CA ASP A 113 -10.81 -7.37 -14.18
C ASP A 113 -10.30 -7.26 -12.75
N LYS A 114 -9.65 -8.31 -12.27
CA LYS A 114 -8.96 -8.31 -10.98
C LYS A 114 -7.63 -7.57 -11.08
N LYS A 115 -7.65 -6.25 -10.89
CA LYS A 115 -6.46 -5.39 -10.93
C LYS A 115 -5.98 -5.04 -9.53
N SER A 116 -4.66 -4.81 -9.40
CA SER A 116 -4.04 -4.48 -8.10
C SER A 116 -4.38 -3.06 -7.64
N TYR A 117 -4.40 -2.12 -8.56
CA TYR A 117 -4.58 -0.69 -8.29
C TYR A 117 -5.89 -0.10 -8.83
N THR A 118 -6.79 -0.94 -9.33
CA THR A 118 -8.17 -0.58 -9.69
C THR A 118 -9.15 -1.44 -8.93
N LYS A 119 -10.15 -0.82 -8.30
CA LYS A 119 -11.22 -1.53 -7.58
C LYS A 119 -12.56 -0.88 -7.86
N TRP A 120 -13.58 -1.72 -7.88
CA TRP A 120 -14.98 -1.35 -7.99
C TRP A 120 -15.64 -1.62 -6.65
N LEU A 121 -16.25 -0.59 -6.10
CA LEU A 121 -16.80 -0.56 -4.74
C LEU A 121 -18.31 -0.36 -4.80
N ASN A 122 -19.02 -0.99 -3.89
CA ASN A 122 -20.44 -0.71 -3.64
C ASN A 122 -20.57 0.67 -2.99
N TYR A 123 -20.91 1.69 -3.78
CA TYR A 123 -21.06 3.06 -3.30
C TYR A 123 -22.22 3.22 -2.31
N ASP A 124 -23.27 2.39 -2.40
CA ASP A 124 -24.45 2.44 -1.52
C ASP A 124 -24.08 2.16 -0.05
N LYS A 125 -22.94 1.51 0.18
CA LYS A 125 -22.40 1.23 1.51
C LYS A 125 -21.60 2.40 2.10
N ILE A 126 -21.20 3.39 1.31
CA ILE A 126 -20.43 4.55 1.76
C ILE A 126 -21.40 5.58 2.36
N LYS A 127 -21.26 5.87 3.65
CA LYS A 127 -22.22 6.72 4.41
C LYS A 127 -21.78 8.18 4.51
N CYS A 128 -20.52 8.42 4.89
CA CYS A 128 -20.04 9.75 5.28
C CYS A 128 -19.09 10.42 4.30
N GLY A 129 -18.58 9.71 3.32
CA GLY A 129 -17.49 10.13 2.46
C GLY A 129 -16.28 9.21 2.61
N LEU A 130 -15.17 9.58 2.00
CA LEU A 130 -13.96 8.76 2.04
C LEU A 130 -12.74 9.58 2.46
N GLN A 131 -11.75 8.91 2.99
CA GLN A 131 -10.45 9.49 3.29
C GLN A 131 -9.37 8.66 2.57
N ILE A 132 -8.37 9.34 2.02
CA ILE A 132 -7.14 8.69 1.56
C ILE A 132 -6.05 9.08 2.54
N ARG A 133 -5.49 8.10 3.22
CA ARG A 133 -4.50 8.34 4.26
C ARG A 133 -3.59 7.14 4.49
N THR A 134 -2.53 7.35 5.23
CA THR A 134 -1.76 6.26 5.82
C THR A 134 -2.49 5.67 7.02
N ARG A 135 -2.03 4.52 7.51
CA ARG A 135 -2.69 3.79 8.60
C ARG A 135 -2.72 4.57 9.92
N ALA A 136 -3.80 4.40 10.67
CA ALA A 136 -3.96 4.93 12.02
C ALA A 136 -4.21 3.81 13.04
N ALA A 137 -4.12 4.15 14.31
CA ALA A 137 -4.51 3.25 15.39
C ALA A 137 -6.03 3.00 15.35
N GLY A 138 -6.44 1.75 15.48
CA GLY A 138 -7.85 1.39 15.46
C GLY A 138 -8.37 0.95 14.09
N ASP A 139 -7.63 1.14 13.00
CA ASP A 139 -8.05 0.71 11.66
C ASP A 139 -8.36 -0.78 11.60
N TYR A 140 -9.47 -1.09 10.96
CA TYR A 140 -9.96 -2.46 10.77
C TYR A 140 -10.59 -2.63 9.38
N LEU A 141 -10.77 -3.88 8.96
CA LEU A 141 -11.47 -4.25 7.73
C LEU A 141 -12.40 -5.44 8.00
N THR A 142 -13.48 -5.54 7.24
CA THR A 142 -14.34 -6.71 7.22
C THR A 142 -13.73 -7.76 6.29
N VAL A 143 -13.53 -8.98 6.79
CA VAL A 143 -12.77 -10.02 6.08
C VAL A 143 -13.62 -10.99 5.29
N ASP A 144 -14.90 -11.12 5.63
CA ASP A 144 -15.86 -12.03 5.00
C ASP A 144 -17.27 -11.45 4.97
N ASP A 145 -18.15 -12.16 4.27
CA ASP A 145 -19.55 -11.74 4.07
C ASP A 145 -20.41 -12.00 5.34
N ALA A 146 -19.88 -12.68 6.36
CA ALA A 146 -20.50 -12.81 7.66
C ALA A 146 -20.27 -11.59 8.58
N GLY A 147 -19.50 -10.61 8.13
CA GLY A 147 -19.23 -9.36 8.84
C GLY A 147 -18.13 -9.46 9.90
N HIS A 148 -17.31 -10.52 9.88
CA HIS A 148 -16.17 -10.62 10.78
C HIS A 148 -15.14 -9.53 10.46
N THR A 149 -14.72 -8.82 11.51
CA THR A 149 -13.72 -7.75 11.38
C THR A 149 -12.34 -8.21 11.84
N LYS A 150 -11.30 -7.61 11.27
CA LYS A 150 -9.92 -7.84 11.65
C LYS A 150 -9.18 -6.52 11.72
N LYS A 151 -8.36 -6.31 12.76
CA LYS A 151 -7.49 -5.15 12.83
C LYS A 151 -6.55 -5.11 11.62
N LEU A 152 -6.42 -3.95 10.99
CA LEU A 152 -5.55 -3.78 9.81
C LEU A 152 -4.12 -4.25 10.07
N LYS A 153 -3.57 -3.94 11.26
CA LYS A 153 -2.22 -4.38 11.66
C LYS A 153 -2.07 -5.91 11.56
N GLU A 154 -3.04 -6.66 12.08
CA GLU A 154 -3.01 -8.13 12.09
C GLU A 154 -3.19 -8.67 10.67
N TYR A 155 -4.08 -8.07 9.89
CA TYR A 155 -4.27 -8.41 8.49
C TYR A 155 -2.96 -8.26 7.69
N LEU A 156 -2.31 -7.08 7.75
CA LEU A 156 -1.07 -6.82 7.01
C LEU A 156 0.11 -7.72 7.45
N ILE A 157 0.13 -8.15 8.73
CA ILE A 157 1.11 -9.14 9.22
C ILE A 157 0.85 -10.50 8.59
N ASN A 158 -0.42 -10.94 8.55
CA ASN A 158 -0.80 -12.24 7.99
C ASN A 158 -0.53 -12.31 6.48
N GLU A 159 -0.80 -11.21 5.76
CA GLU A 159 -0.47 -11.08 4.34
C GLU A 159 1.02 -10.87 4.08
N LYS A 160 1.85 -10.93 5.13
CA LYS A 160 3.31 -10.78 5.04
C LYS A 160 3.78 -9.48 4.37
N VAL A 161 2.97 -8.42 4.47
CA VAL A 161 3.36 -7.09 3.97
C VAL A 161 4.56 -6.59 4.78
N PRO A 162 5.67 -6.18 4.15
CA PRO A 162 6.85 -5.64 4.86
C PRO A 162 6.49 -4.44 5.72
N ARG A 163 7.17 -4.29 6.87
CA ARG A 163 6.85 -3.23 7.84
C ARG A 163 6.91 -1.83 7.23
N GLU A 164 7.96 -1.54 6.47
CA GLU A 164 8.16 -0.26 5.80
C GLU A 164 7.05 0.07 4.81
N MET A 165 6.52 -0.94 4.15
CA MET A 165 5.39 -0.78 3.24
C MET A 165 4.08 -0.49 3.98
N ARG A 166 3.91 -1.07 5.20
CA ARG A 166 2.71 -0.81 6.01
C ARG A 166 2.61 0.63 6.48
N ASP A 167 3.76 1.30 6.71
CA ASP A 167 3.81 2.65 7.27
C ASP A 167 3.57 3.73 6.20
N ILE A 168 3.80 3.40 4.91
CA ILE A 168 3.61 4.33 3.78
C ILE A 168 2.45 3.95 2.86
N MET A 169 1.86 2.76 3.06
CA MET A 169 0.73 2.29 2.27
C MET A 169 -0.45 3.24 2.41
N LEU A 170 -1.00 3.65 1.28
CA LEU A 170 -2.25 4.40 1.26
C LEU A 170 -3.44 3.48 1.51
N LEU A 171 -4.37 4.00 2.25
CA LEU A 171 -5.65 3.38 2.55
C LEU A 171 -6.75 4.28 2.02
N LEU A 172 -7.78 3.70 1.46
CA LEU A 172 -9.08 4.32 1.28
C LEU A 172 -9.94 3.90 2.47
N THR A 173 -10.44 4.86 3.26
CA THR A 173 -11.15 4.55 4.51
C THR A 173 -12.43 5.37 4.62
N GLU A 174 -13.39 4.87 5.39
CA GLU A 174 -14.50 5.59 5.97
C GLU A 174 -14.26 5.58 7.48
N ASP A 175 -13.78 6.70 8.02
CA ASP A 175 -13.24 6.79 9.40
C ASP A 175 -12.16 5.73 9.67
N SER A 176 -12.39 4.85 10.66
CA SER A 176 -11.48 3.74 11.00
C SER A 176 -11.75 2.46 10.19
N HIS A 177 -12.84 2.41 9.40
CA HIS A 177 -13.13 1.27 8.55
C HIS A 177 -12.37 1.37 7.23
N VAL A 178 -11.45 0.46 7.01
CA VAL A 178 -10.67 0.40 5.77
C VAL A 178 -11.53 -0.16 4.66
N VAL A 179 -11.88 0.67 3.70
CA VAL A 179 -12.58 0.29 2.46
C VAL A 179 -11.64 -0.51 1.55
N TRP A 180 -10.43 0.01 1.37
CA TRP A 180 -9.41 -0.62 0.55
C TRP A 180 -8.00 -0.31 1.06
N ALA A 181 -7.20 -1.33 1.30
CA ALA A 181 -5.75 -1.20 1.45
C ALA A 181 -5.13 -1.25 0.04
N VAL A 182 -4.62 -0.12 -0.44
CA VAL A 182 -4.19 0.07 -1.85
C VAL A 182 -3.13 -0.97 -2.24
N GLY A 183 -3.35 -1.66 -3.36
CA GLY A 183 -2.52 -2.78 -3.79
C GLY A 183 -2.83 -4.12 -3.08
N GLN A 184 -3.77 -4.14 -2.15
CA GLN A 184 -4.24 -5.31 -1.42
C GLN A 184 -5.74 -5.54 -1.70
N ARG A 185 -6.46 -6.15 -0.77
CA ARG A 185 -7.90 -6.41 -0.90
C ARG A 185 -8.75 -5.23 -0.47
N ILE A 186 -9.99 -5.19 -0.97
CA ILE A 186 -11.07 -4.40 -0.41
C ILE A 186 -11.72 -5.12 0.78
N SER A 187 -12.31 -4.36 1.69
CA SER A 187 -13.15 -4.89 2.77
C SER A 187 -14.41 -5.54 2.21
N ALA A 188 -14.87 -6.63 2.80
CA ALA A 188 -16.01 -7.39 2.30
C ALA A 188 -17.30 -6.56 2.22
N ASP A 189 -17.52 -5.64 3.15
CA ASP A 189 -18.71 -4.77 3.20
C ASP A 189 -18.86 -3.88 1.96
N TYR A 190 -17.75 -3.53 1.30
CA TYR A 190 -17.75 -2.64 0.14
C TYR A 190 -17.64 -3.38 -1.20
N LYS A 191 -17.73 -4.70 -1.20
CA LYS A 191 -17.80 -5.48 -2.44
C LYS A 191 -19.13 -5.24 -3.16
N ILE A 192 -19.06 -5.23 -4.47
CA ILE A 192 -20.24 -5.24 -5.34
C ILE A 192 -20.99 -6.57 -5.16
N ASN A 193 -22.31 -6.50 -5.13
CA ASN A 193 -23.20 -7.64 -5.11
C ASN A 193 -24.43 -7.39 -6.01
N ALA A 194 -25.33 -8.36 -6.12
CA ALA A 194 -26.52 -8.27 -6.98
C ALA A 194 -27.49 -7.13 -6.65
N ASN A 195 -27.39 -6.52 -5.46
CA ASN A 195 -28.24 -5.42 -5.01
C ASN A 195 -27.53 -4.07 -5.06
N THR A 196 -26.38 -3.98 -5.70
CA THR A 196 -25.60 -2.74 -5.78
C THR A 196 -26.16 -1.87 -6.90
N GLU A 197 -26.72 -0.70 -6.57
CA GLU A 197 -27.28 0.26 -7.53
C GLU A 197 -26.21 1.21 -8.08
N LYS A 198 -25.27 1.62 -7.23
CA LYS A 198 -24.20 2.55 -7.60
C LYS A 198 -22.83 1.95 -7.35
N ILE A 199 -21.99 1.97 -8.37
CA ILE A 199 -20.65 1.44 -8.32
C ILE A 199 -19.65 2.58 -8.42
N LEU A 200 -18.69 2.62 -7.49
CA LEU A 200 -17.59 3.55 -7.49
C LEU A 200 -16.31 2.83 -7.96
N GLU A 201 -15.85 3.17 -9.15
CA GLU A 201 -14.52 2.75 -9.62
C GLU A 201 -13.47 3.67 -9.02
N VAL A 202 -12.44 3.08 -8.45
CA VAL A 202 -11.29 3.79 -7.87
C VAL A 202 -10.02 3.26 -8.50
N HIS A 203 -9.28 4.12 -9.18
CA HIS A 203 -8.04 3.76 -9.86
C HIS A 203 -6.87 4.61 -9.36
N PHE A 204 -5.88 3.98 -8.72
CA PHE A 204 -4.58 4.59 -8.41
C PHE A 204 -3.61 4.35 -9.57
N PHE A 205 -2.93 5.40 -10.03
CA PHE A 205 -2.02 5.32 -11.16
C PHE A 205 -0.85 6.30 -11.06
N GLY A 206 0.17 6.07 -11.91
CA GLY A 206 1.40 6.87 -11.95
C GLY A 206 2.37 6.53 -10.82
N GLY A 207 3.63 6.92 -10.99
CA GLY A 207 4.66 6.74 -9.98
C GLY A 207 4.81 5.28 -9.51
N ASN A 208 4.32 4.99 -8.31
CA ASN A 208 4.44 3.68 -7.67
C ASN A 208 3.25 2.73 -7.94
N TYR A 209 2.21 3.17 -8.66
CA TYR A 209 0.98 2.41 -8.89
C TYR A 209 0.95 1.86 -10.31
N HIS A 210 1.52 0.69 -10.51
CA HIS A 210 1.54 -0.01 -11.79
C HIS A 210 0.77 -1.32 -11.65
N GLU A 211 -0.25 -1.51 -12.50
CA GLU A 211 -0.93 -2.79 -12.61
C GLU A 211 0.09 -3.86 -13.03
N SER A 212 0.08 -4.99 -12.32
CA SER A 212 0.87 -6.14 -12.73
C SER A 212 0.31 -6.64 -14.07
N GLN A 213 1.14 -6.67 -15.11
CA GLN A 213 0.81 -7.47 -16.28
C GLN A 213 0.90 -8.93 -15.83
N GLU A 214 -0.24 -9.56 -15.59
CA GLU A 214 -0.31 -11.01 -15.45
C GLU A 214 -0.03 -11.59 -16.83
N TYR A 215 1.12 -12.24 -16.96
CA TYR A 215 1.47 -13.08 -18.12
C TYR A 215 0.85 -14.47 -17.95
#